data_e68e28410c43efdc9b373b0b98e1ef9d
#
_entry.id   e68e28410c43efdc9b373b0b98e1ef9d
#
_cell.length_a   1.000
_cell.length_b   1.000
_cell.length_c   1.000
_cell.angle_alpha   90.00
_cell.angle_beta   90.00
_cell.angle_gamma   90.00
#
_symmetry.space_group_name_H-M   'P 1'
#
loop_
_entity.id
_entity.type
_entity.pdbx_description
1 polymer ?
#
loop_
_entity_poly.entity_id
_entity_poly.type
_entity_poly.pdbx_seq_one_letter_code
_entity_poly.pdbx_strand_id
1 'polypeptide(L)'
;MAPPLPSLTLYRIDGACSLAAHMALHEAQIPFTSTRMVLNPSTEMAEAADGSLTGDDYVREIHPNGQVPALEVQLPASSSSDGGAEKAAPVVITENPAILLYIADLASTLNPAVKLAGATDLERAQVASWLSFLSGSVHGQAYGALHRPRRYIDGQQFPQAEMAVREAGRRSIDLFYGQMEERLVEGRFAVGEGLTVADFNLYVFYRWGKGLGIKMDEAYPKWTELAKRLEARPSVKTAVWLEGLGSVV
;
A
#
# COMPACT_ATOMS: atom_id res chain seq x y z
N MET A 1 -24.37 -19.88 -8.19
CA MET A 1 -24.33 -18.43 -7.89
C MET A 1 -22.97 -18.14 -7.29
N ALA A 2 -22.33 -17.03 -7.68
CA ALA A 2 -21.12 -16.58 -7.01
C ALA A 2 -21.44 -16.30 -5.53
N PRO A 3 -20.51 -16.58 -4.59
CA PRO A 3 -20.71 -16.26 -3.19
C PRO A 3 -20.89 -14.74 -3.03
N PRO A 4 -21.72 -14.31 -2.06
CA PRO A 4 -21.89 -12.89 -1.81
C PRO A 4 -20.56 -12.28 -1.37
N LEU A 5 -20.25 -11.08 -1.92
CA LEU A 5 -19.01 -10.37 -1.62
C LEU A 5 -19.01 -9.79 -0.20
N PRO A 6 -17.86 -9.75 0.46
CA PRO A 6 -17.70 -8.96 1.69
C PRO A 6 -17.85 -7.47 1.39
N SER A 7 -18.38 -6.69 2.32
CA SER A 7 -18.27 -5.24 2.28
C SER A 7 -16.89 -4.83 2.76
N LEU A 8 -16.23 -3.93 2.03
CA LEU A 8 -14.86 -3.50 2.31
C LEU A 8 -14.84 -2.00 2.62
N THR A 9 -14.07 -1.62 3.67
CA THR A 9 -13.75 -0.22 3.95
C THR A 9 -12.23 -0.06 4.03
N LEU A 10 -11.68 0.77 3.15
CA LEU A 10 -10.25 1.09 3.13
C LEU A 10 -9.99 2.39 3.91
N TYR A 11 -9.18 2.33 4.96
CA TYR A 11 -8.64 3.50 5.66
C TYR A 11 -7.34 3.92 4.99
N ARG A 12 -7.29 5.16 4.44
CA ARG A 12 -6.19 5.62 3.60
C ARG A 12 -5.80 7.07 3.85
N ILE A 13 -4.55 7.40 3.59
CA ILE A 13 -4.04 8.78 3.52
C ILE A 13 -3.60 9.05 2.08
N ASP A 14 -3.95 10.23 1.56
CA ASP A 14 -3.64 10.61 0.19
C ASP A 14 -2.12 10.56 -0.07
N GLY A 15 -1.70 9.84 -1.12
CA GLY A 15 -0.31 9.67 -1.51
C GLY A 15 0.55 8.79 -0.59
N ALA A 16 -0.02 8.20 0.46
CA ALA A 16 0.67 7.25 1.34
C ALA A 16 0.76 5.84 0.71
N CYS A 17 1.35 4.90 1.45
CA CYS A 17 1.45 3.49 1.01
C CYS A 17 0.09 2.83 0.74
N SER A 18 -0.99 3.32 1.35
CA SER A 18 -2.37 2.93 1.11
C SER A 18 -2.85 3.14 -0.34
N LEU A 19 -2.21 4.01 -1.12
CA LEU A 19 -2.50 4.22 -2.53
C LEU A 19 -2.37 2.91 -3.34
N ALA A 20 -1.45 2.01 -2.96
CA ALA A 20 -1.30 0.71 -3.61
C ALA A 20 -2.57 -0.15 -3.48
N ALA A 21 -3.14 -0.24 -2.28
CA ALA A 21 -4.39 -0.96 -2.03
C ALA A 21 -5.58 -0.29 -2.74
N HIS A 22 -5.61 1.05 -2.78
CA HIS A 22 -6.63 1.81 -3.49
C HIS A 22 -6.63 1.51 -4.99
N MET A 23 -5.45 1.51 -5.63
CA MET A 23 -5.30 1.12 -7.04
C MET A 23 -5.69 -0.33 -7.28
N ALA A 24 -5.29 -1.25 -6.40
CA ALA A 24 -5.59 -2.67 -6.52
C ALA A 24 -7.10 -2.96 -6.44
N LEU A 25 -7.84 -2.29 -5.55
CA LEU A 25 -9.30 -2.41 -5.46
C LEU A 25 -10.00 -1.92 -6.73
N HIS A 26 -9.56 -0.78 -7.29
CA HIS A 26 -10.08 -0.29 -8.57
C HIS A 26 -9.75 -1.23 -9.74
N GLU A 27 -8.53 -1.77 -9.78
CA GLU A 27 -8.12 -2.73 -10.83
C GLU A 27 -8.94 -4.02 -10.78
N ALA A 28 -9.16 -4.52 -9.58
CA ALA A 28 -9.96 -5.72 -9.33
C ALA A 28 -11.47 -5.50 -9.53
N GLN A 29 -11.91 -4.23 -9.71
CA GLN A 29 -13.32 -3.84 -9.79
C GLN A 29 -14.16 -4.33 -8.60
N ILE A 30 -13.53 -4.41 -7.42
CA ILE A 30 -14.20 -4.80 -6.17
C ILE A 30 -14.86 -3.56 -5.58
N PRO A 31 -16.16 -3.59 -5.28
CA PRO A 31 -16.84 -2.49 -4.59
C PRO A 31 -16.27 -2.31 -3.18
N PHE A 32 -15.98 -1.06 -2.81
CA PHE A 32 -15.50 -0.70 -1.47
C PHE A 32 -15.90 0.73 -1.12
N THR A 33 -15.87 1.03 0.17
CA THR A 33 -15.87 2.40 0.69
C THR A 33 -14.47 2.77 1.13
N SER A 34 -14.16 4.07 1.21
CA SER A 34 -12.88 4.51 1.76
C SER A 34 -13.07 5.65 2.76
N THR A 35 -12.38 5.55 3.89
CA THR A 35 -12.27 6.62 4.86
C THR A 35 -10.94 7.34 4.64
N ARG A 36 -11.03 8.63 4.30
CA ARG A 36 -9.84 9.47 4.17
C ARG A 36 -9.34 9.80 5.56
N MET A 37 -8.09 9.43 5.83
CA MET A 37 -7.40 9.71 7.07
C MET A 37 -6.40 10.86 6.88
N VAL A 38 -6.06 11.53 7.97
CA VAL A 38 -4.97 12.52 8.05
C VAL A 38 -4.09 12.17 9.25
N LEU A 39 -2.82 12.58 9.19
CA LEU A 39 -1.94 12.45 10.36
C LEU A 39 -2.19 13.62 11.31
N ASN A 40 -2.50 13.32 12.56
CA ASN A 40 -2.53 14.32 13.61
C ASN A 40 -1.10 14.79 13.90
N PRO A 41 -0.78 16.10 13.76
CA PRO A 41 0.59 16.59 13.92
C PRO A 41 1.18 16.39 15.32
N SER A 42 0.32 16.29 16.33
CA SER A 42 0.75 16.20 17.74
C SER A 42 1.00 14.77 18.18
N THR A 43 0.20 13.81 17.69
CA THR A 43 0.27 12.40 18.08
C THR A 43 0.93 11.50 17.06
N GLU A 44 1.10 11.98 15.82
CA GLU A 44 1.52 11.21 14.64
C GLU A 44 0.61 9.99 14.34
N MET A 45 -0.58 9.94 14.92
CA MET A 45 -1.59 8.92 14.65
C MET A 45 -2.53 9.36 13.53
N ALA A 46 -3.05 8.39 12.80
CA ALA A 46 -4.06 8.65 11.79
C ALA A 46 -5.43 8.86 12.45
N GLU A 47 -6.18 9.85 11.97
CA GLU A 47 -7.57 10.14 12.35
C GLU A 47 -8.40 10.44 11.11
N ALA A 48 -9.71 10.26 11.14
CA ALA A 48 -10.55 10.53 9.98
C ALA A 48 -10.59 12.04 9.68
N ALA A 49 -10.40 12.39 8.41
CA ALA A 49 -10.35 13.79 7.96
C ALA A 49 -11.67 14.56 8.19
N ASP A 50 -12.79 13.84 8.28
CA ASP A 50 -14.13 14.38 8.54
C ASP A 50 -14.51 14.39 10.05
N GLY A 51 -13.59 13.95 10.92
CA GLY A 51 -13.80 13.88 12.37
C GLY A 51 -14.67 12.71 12.83
N SER A 52 -15.06 11.80 11.95
CA SER A 52 -15.92 10.65 12.30
C SER A 52 -15.20 9.59 13.16
N LEU A 53 -13.87 9.59 13.18
CA LEU A 53 -13.05 8.64 13.92
C LEU A 53 -11.81 9.35 14.46
N THR A 54 -11.68 9.42 15.79
CA THR A 54 -10.50 10.00 16.45
C THR A 54 -9.29 9.08 16.34
N GLY A 55 -8.08 9.60 16.55
CA GLY A 55 -6.85 8.79 16.57
C GLY A 55 -6.90 7.70 17.64
N ASP A 56 -7.42 7.99 18.82
CA ASP A 56 -7.55 7.02 19.92
C ASP A 56 -8.55 5.90 19.57
N ASP A 57 -9.69 6.24 18.96
CA ASP A 57 -10.67 5.26 18.51
C ASP A 57 -10.11 4.41 17.37
N TYR A 58 -9.39 5.03 16.44
CA TYR A 58 -8.72 4.32 15.35
C TYR A 58 -7.70 3.30 15.86
N VAL A 59 -6.89 3.68 16.85
CA VAL A 59 -5.93 2.76 17.49
C VAL A 59 -6.63 1.63 18.22
N ARG A 60 -7.72 1.93 18.93
CA ARG A 60 -8.45 0.93 19.71
C ARG A 60 -9.21 -0.07 18.85
N GLU A 61 -9.82 0.38 17.75
CA GLU A 61 -10.80 -0.40 16.99
C GLU A 61 -10.29 -0.93 15.67
N ILE A 62 -9.33 -0.23 15.03
CA ILE A 62 -8.94 -0.49 13.66
C ILE A 62 -7.47 -0.87 13.54
N HIS A 63 -6.54 0.01 13.90
CA HIS A 63 -5.11 -0.22 13.68
C HIS A 63 -4.28 0.07 14.94
N PRO A 64 -3.76 -0.94 15.64
CA PRO A 64 -3.12 -0.78 16.95
C PRO A 64 -1.92 0.17 16.98
N ASN A 65 -1.31 0.45 15.81
CA ASN A 65 -0.21 1.38 15.67
C ASN A 65 -0.63 2.75 15.09
N GLY A 66 -1.92 3.01 14.90
CA GLY A 66 -2.43 4.26 14.34
C GLY A 66 -1.95 4.57 12.92
N GLN A 67 -1.69 3.54 12.11
CA GLN A 67 -1.13 3.67 10.76
C GLN A 67 -2.14 3.32 9.66
N VAL A 68 -1.82 3.67 8.43
CA VAL A 68 -2.54 3.25 7.22
C VAL A 68 -1.61 2.43 6.32
N PRO A 69 -2.18 1.54 5.46
CA PRO A 69 -3.58 1.18 5.32
C PRO A 69 -4.09 0.26 6.41
N ALA A 70 -5.40 0.30 6.64
CA ALA A 70 -6.17 -0.79 7.21
C ALA A 70 -7.33 -1.10 6.28
N LEU A 71 -7.70 -2.38 6.18
CA LEU A 71 -8.85 -2.84 5.41
C LEU A 71 -9.81 -3.55 6.35
N GLU A 72 -10.97 -2.95 6.57
CA GLU A 72 -12.07 -3.58 7.30
C GLU A 72 -12.87 -4.45 6.34
N VAL A 73 -13.12 -5.68 6.73
CA VAL A 73 -13.81 -6.71 5.96
C VAL A 73 -15.03 -7.18 6.74
N GLN A 74 -16.21 -6.82 6.25
CA GLN A 74 -17.47 -7.31 6.80
C GLN A 74 -17.95 -8.50 5.96
N LEU A 75 -17.88 -9.69 6.52
CA LEU A 75 -18.39 -10.89 5.86
C LEU A 75 -19.92 -10.83 5.71
N PRO A 76 -20.46 -11.44 4.64
CA PRO A 76 -21.89 -11.59 4.49
C PRO A 76 -22.47 -12.37 5.68
N ALA A 77 -23.71 -12.05 6.06
CA ALA A 77 -24.41 -12.78 7.11
C ALA A 77 -24.51 -14.27 6.73
N SER A 78 -24.10 -15.17 7.62
CA SER A 78 -24.35 -16.60 7.45
C SER A 78 -25.80 -16.90 7.82
N SER A 79 -26.50 -17.67 6.99
CA SER A 79 -27.80 -18.24 7.35
C SER A 79 -27.56 -19.32 8.39
N SER A 80 -27.89 -19.07 9.66
CA SER A 80 -27.97 -20.12 10.66
C SER A 80 -29.22 -20.97 10.44
N SER A 81 -29.14 -22.26 10.77
CA SER A 81 -30.28 -23.21 10.67
C SER A 81 -31.51 -22.77 11.50
N ASP A 82 -31.37 -21.84 12.40
CA ASP A 82 -32.40 -21.36 13.33
C ASP A 82 -33.08 -20.05 12.88
N GLY A 83 -32.93 -19.64 11.61
CA GLY A 83 -33.68 -18.54 11.01
C GLY A 83 -33.23 -17.12 11.41
N GLY A 84 -32.14 -16.97 12.17
CA GLY A 84 -31.53 -15.67 12.50
C GLY A 84 -30.28 -15.43 11.63
N ALA A 85 -30.28 -14.34 10.85
CA ALA A 85 -29.06 -13.89 10.16
C ALA A 85 -28.15 -13.19 11.19
N GLU A 86 -27.19 -13.88 11.77
CA GLU A 86 -26.22 -13.27 12.64
C GLU A 86 -25.09 -12.63 11.81
N LYS A 87 -24.94 -11.32 11.93
CA LYS A 87 -23.88 -10.58 11.26
C LYS A 87 -22.62 -10.70 12.12
N ALA A 88 -21.61 -11.41 11.61
CA ALA A 88 -20.32 -11.50 12.29
C ALA A 88 -19.71 -10.09 12.49
N ALA A 89 -18.93 -9.90 13.53
CA ALA A 89 -18.15 -8.67 13.69
C ALA A 89 -17.19 -8.50 12.48
N PRO A 90 -16.91 -7.27 12.07
CA PRO A 90 -15.95 -7.03 10.99
C PRO A 90 -14.55 -7.50 11.41
N VAL A 91 -13.79 -7.96 10.44
CA VAL A 91 -12.37 -8.32 10.60
C VAL A 91 -11.52 -7.23 9.98
N VAL A 92 -10.52 -6.74 10.70
CA VAL A 92 -9.58 -5.75 10.17
C VAL A 92 -8.28 -6.44 9.75
N ILE A 93 -7.87 -6.21 8.50
CA ILE A 93 -6.57 -6.60 7.98
C ILE A 93 -5.68 -5.36 8.00
N THR A 94 -4.55 -5.46 8.69
CA THR A 94 -3.49 -4.45 8.68
C THR A 94 -2.32 -4.94 7.82
N GLU A 95 -1.30 -4.12 7.63
CA GLU A 95 -0.11 -4.37 6.80
C GLU A 95 -0.39 -4.40 5.30
N ASN A 96 0.17 -3.43 4.60
CA ASN A 96 -0.04 -3.26 3.16
C ASN A 96 0.20 -4.55 2.34
N PRO A 97 1.24 -5.38 2.60
CA PRO A 97 1.42 -6.67 1.91
C PRO A 97 0.23 -7.63 2.08
N ALA A 98 -0.29 -7.76 3.30
CA ALA A 98 -1.41 -8.65 3.59
C ALA A 98 -2.70 -8.16 2.90
N ILE A 99 -2.97 -6.86 2.95
CA ILE A 99 -4.11 -6.23 2.28
C ILE A 99 -4.04 -6.46 0.77
N LEU A 100 -2.88 -6.22 0.16
CA LEU A 100 -2.69 -6.39 -1.28
C LEU A 100 -2.88 -7.84 -1.73
N LEU A 101 -2.37 -8.81 -0.98
CA LEU A 101 -2.57 -10.23 -1.28
C LEU A 101 -4.03 -10.64 -1.09
N TYR A 102 -4.70 -10.16 -0.05
CA TYR A 102 -6.13 -10.42 0.15
C TYR A 102 -6.98 -9.88 -1.01
N ILE A 103 -6.72 -8.64 -1.46
CA ILE A 103 -7.42 -8.06 -2.62
C ILE A 103 -7.16 -8.89 -3.89
N ALA A 104 -5.92 -9.33 -4.11
CA ALA A 104 -5.54 -10.14 -5.26
C ALA A 104 -6.23 -11.52 -5.26
N ASP A 105 -6.35 -12.17 -4.10
CA ASP A 105 -7.03 -13.43 -3.93
C ASP A 105 -8.55 -13.29 -4.14
N LEU A 106 -9.14 -12.23 -3.57
CA LEU A 106 -10.55 -11.92 -3.78
C LEU A 106 -10.85 -11.64 -5.25
N ALA A 107 -9.99 -10.88 -5.94
CA ALA A 107 -10.09 -10.64 -7.38
C ALA A 107 -10.08 -11.94 -8.19
N SER A 108 -9.16 -12.86 -7.88
CA SER A 108 -9.08 -14.17 -8.55
C SER A 108 -10.30 -15.06 -8.27
N THR A 109 -10.89 -14.95 -7.10
CA THR A 109 -12.12 -15.66 -6.73
C THR A 109 -13.33 -15.17 -7.58
N LEU A 110 -13.38 -13.86 -7.81
CA LEU A 110 -14.43 -13.23 -8.61
C LEU A 110 -14.24 -13.45 -10.11
N ASN A 111 -13.01 -13.35 -10.56
CA ASN A 111 -12.62 -13.57 -11.94
C ASN A 111 -11.30 -14.34 -12.01
N PRO A 112 -11.33 -15.66 -12.26
CA PRO A 112 -10.13 -16.49 -12.32
C PRO A 112 -9.10 -16.08 -13.40
N ALA A 113 -9.49 -15.22 -14.35
CA ALA A 113 -8.57 -14.66 -15.33
C ALA A 113 -7.68 -13.54 -14.75
N VAL A 114 -8.10 -12.92 -13.64
CA VAL A 114 -7.34 -11.88 -12.93
C VAL A 114 -6.29 -12.53 -12.04
N LYS A 115 -5.01 -12.25 -12.28
CA LYS A 115 -3.85 -12.89 -11.62
C LYS A 115 -2.99 -11.88 -10.86
N LEU A 116 -3.61 -10.99 -10.08
CA LEU A 116 -2.90 -9.93 -9.36
C LEU A 116 -1.90 -10.45 -8.30
N ALA A 117 -2.02 -11.71 -7.85
CA ALA A 117 -1.03 -12.35 -6.98
C ALA A 117 0.04 -13.17 -7.74
N GLY A 118 0.03 -13.15 -9.08
CA GLY A 118 0.81 -14.04 -9.93
C GLY A 118 0.00 -15.21 -10.46
N ALA A 119 0.40 -15.77 -11.60
CA ALA A 119 -0.31 -16.84 -12.30
C ALA A 119 0.10 -18.24 -11.81
N THR A 120 1.26 -18.37 -11.20
CA THR A 120 1.84 -19.63 -10.68
C THR A 120 2.22 -19.46 -9.20
N ASP A 121 2.43 -20.59 -8.49
CA ASP A 121 2.90 -20.58 -7.11
C ASP A 121 4.26 -19.86 -6.98
N LEU A 122 5.15 -20.04 -7.96
CA LEU A 122 6.44 -19.36 -7.99
C LEU A 122 6.26 -17.84 -8.13
N GLU A 123 5.43 -17.40 -9.08
CA GLU A 123 5.14 -15.97 -9.24
C GLU A 123 4.48 -15.39 -7.98
N ARG A 124 3.56 -16.13 -7.35
CA ARG A 124 2.96 -15.73 -6.05
C ARG A 124 4.04 -15.52 -4.98
N ALA A 125 5.00 -16.43 -4.88
CA ALA A 125 6.12 -16.29 -3.96
C ALA A 125 7.01 -15.06 -4.31
N GLN A 126 7.21 -14.79 -5.60
CA GLN A 126 7.96 -13.61 -6.07
C GLN A 126 7.20 -12.31 -5.76
N VAL A 127 5.89 -12.27 -5.94
CA VAL A 127 5.04 -11.12 -5.52
C VAL A 127 5.18 -10.89 -4.02
N ALA A 128 5.03 -11.94 -3.20
CA ALA A 128 5.20 -11.83 -1.75
C ALA A 128 6.62 -11.35 -1.36
N SER A 129 7.66 -11.79 -2.07
CA SER A 129 9.04 -11.32 -1.90
C SER A 129 9.18 -9.83 -2.19
N TRP A 130 8.59 -9.34 -3.29
CA TRP A 130 8.56 -7.91 -3.59
C TRP A 130 7.86 -7.11 -2.49
N LEU A 131 6.66 -7.53 -2.11
CA LEU A 131 5.87 -6.85 -1.09
C LEU A 131 6.60 -6.80 0.26
N SER A 132 7.25 -7.92 0.66
CA SER A 132 8.03 -7.98 1.90
C SER A 132 9.24 -7.06 1.87
N PHE A 133 9.98 -7.02 0.75
CA PHE A 133 11.11 -6.13 0.57
C PHE A 133 10.69 -4.65 0.60
N LEU A 134 9.62 -4.31 -0.13
CA LEU A 134 9.10 -2.95 -0.19
C LEU A 134 8.58 -2.48 1.17
N SER A 135 7.91 -3.35 1.93
CA SER A 135 7.39 -3.00 3.26
C SER A 135 8.49 -2.95 4.32
N GLY A 136 9.32 -3.98 4.42
CA GLY A 136 10.32 -4.10 5.47
C GLY A 136 11.56 -3.24 5.23
N SER A 137 12.22 -3.46 4.09
CA SER A 137 13.50 -2.77 3.82
C SER A 137 13.28 -1.34 3.33
N VAL A 138 12.46 -1.16 2.30
CA VAL A 138 12.31 0.18 1.70
C VAL A 138 11.48 1.08 2.61
N HIS A 139 10.25 0.70 2.95
CA HIS A 139 9.37 1.53 3.77
C HIS A 139 9.82 1.60 5.22
N GLY A 140 9.93 0.44 5.88
CA GLY A 140 10.20 0.36 7.31
C GLY A 140 11.59 0.88 7.66
N GLN A 141 12.63 0.37 7.01
CA GLN A 141 14.00 0.71 7.33
C GLN A 141 14.42 2.04 6.71
N ALA A 142 14.35 2.20 5.38
CA ALA A 142 14.92 3.37 4.72
C ALA A 142 14.05 4.63 4.90
N TYR A 143 12.77 4.57 4.51
CA TYR A 143 11.84 5.70 4.69
C TYR A 143 11.52 5.95 6.17
N GLY A 144 11.47 4.89 6.99
CA GLY A 144 11.32 5.00 8.44
C GLY A 144 12.45 5.81 9.06
N ALA A 145 13.71 5.53 8.73
CA ALA A 145 14.86 6.29 9.21
C ALA A 145 14.85 7.74 8.68
N LEU A 146 14.48 7.95 7.41
CA LEU A 146 14.44 9.29 6.82
C LEU A 146 13.38 10.17 7.46
N HIS A 147 12.14 9.69 7.60
CA HIS A 147 11.00 10.52 8.03
C HIS A 147 10.72 10.46 9.53
N ARG A 148 11.06 9.35 10.20
CA ARG A 148 10.76 9.11 11.62
C ARG A 148 12.00 8.66 12.41
N PRO A 149 13.13 9.43 12.37
CA PRO A 149 14.39 9.05 13.02
C PRO A 149 14.24 8.87 14.54
N ARG A 150 13.29 9.57 15.17
CA ARG A 150 13.01 9.46 16.62
C ARG A 150 12.50 8.10 17.07
N ARG A 151 12.15 7.21 16.14
CA ARG A 151 11.87 5.80 16.45
C ARG A 151 13.14 5.01 16.80
N TYR A 152 14.31 5.51 16.41
CA TYR A 152 15.59 4.85 16.57
C TYR A 152 16.47 5.49 17.64
N ILE A 153 16.20 6.75 17.98
CA ILE A 153 16.98 7.53 18.93
C ILE A 153 16.11 8.55 19.68
N ASP A 154 16.55 8.94 20.88
CA ASP A 154 15.99 10.10 21.56
C ASP A 154 16.57 11.39 20.93
N GLY A 155 15.80 11.99 20.03
CA GLY A 155 16.19 13.21 19.31
C GLY A 155 16.29 14.45 20.21
N GLN A 156 15.73 14.43 21.44
CA GLN A 156 15.88 15.53 22.40
C GLN A 156 17.26 15.48 23.04
N GLN A 157 17.74 14.28 23.38
CA GLN A 157 19.10 14.09 23.94
C GLN A 157 20.20 14.16 22.89
N PHE A 158 19.93 13.70 21.67
CA PHE A 158 20.94 13.53 20.62
C PHE A 158 20.52 14.10 19.26
N PRO A 159 20.34 15.44 19.11
CA PRO A 159 19.86 16.01 17.84
C PRO A 159 20.81 15.76 16.66
N GLN A 160 22.14 15.64 16.90
CA GLN A 160 23.11 15.30 15.86
C GLN A 160 22.97 13.86 15.36
N ALA A 161 22.58 12.93 16.26
CA ALA A 161 22.33 11.55 15.89
C ALA A 161 21.04 11.41 15.04
N GLU A 162 20.04 12.30 15.25
CA GLU A 162 18.85 12.36 14.39
C GLU A 162 19.21 12.64 12.93
N MET A 163 20.13 13.58 12.69
CA MET A 163 20.62 13.85 11.33
C MET A 163 21.35 12.64 10.73
N ALA A 164 22.20 11.98 11.51
CA ALA A 164 22.93 10.78 11.06
C ALA A 164 21.97 9.64 10.67
N VAL A 165 20.87 9.45 11.44
CA VAL A 165 19.82 8.46 11.10
C VAL A 165 19.10 8.83 9.81
N ARG A 166 18.75 10.10 9.60
CA ARG A 166 18.13 10.58 8.34
C ARG A 166 19.03 10.35 7.13
N GLU A 167 20.33 10.65 7.28
CA GLU A 167 21.33 10.42 6.23
C GLU A 167 21.50 8.93 5.93
N ALA A 168 21.51 8.08 6.95
CA ALA A 168 21.52 6.62 6.77
C ALA A 168 20.29 6.15 6.02
N GLY A 169 19.10 6.68 6.36
CA GLY A 169 17.86 6.43 5.63
C GLY A 169 17.96 6.81 4.17
N ARG A 170 18.52 7.99 3.87
CA ARG A 170 18.72 8.44 2.48
C ARG A 170 19.63 7.51 1.70
N ARG A 171 20.79 7.14 2.25
CA ARG A 171 21.71 6.17 1.61
C ARG A 171 21.03 4.82 1.37
N SER A 172 20.18 4.37 2.31
CA SER A 172 19.43 3.12 2.14
C SER A 172 18.39 3.21 1.01
N ILE A 173 17.75 4.38 0.84
CA ILE A 173 16.85 4.62 -0.30
C ILE A 173 17.62 4.47 -1.61
N ASP A 174 18.75 5.14 -1.75
CA ASP A 174 19.55 5.10 -2.98
C ASP A 174 19.99 3.66 -3.30
N LEU A 175 20.45 2.91 -2.28
CA LEU A 175 20.81 1.49 -2.42
C LEU A 175 19.62 0.63 -2.88
N PHE A 176 18.51 0.72 -2.18
CA PHE A 176 17.33 -0.12 -2.48
C PHE A 176 16.67 0.24 -3.81
N TYR A 177 16.69 1.52 -4.19
CA TYR A 177 16.21 1.96 -5.49
C TYR A 177 17.06 1.39 -6.64
N GLY A 178 18.39 1.37 -6.47
CA GLY A 178 19.30 0.68 -7.40
C GLY A 178 18.96 -0.81 -7.54
N GLN A 179 18.75 -1.51 -6.41
CA GLN A 179 18.35 -2.92 -6.43
C GLN A 179 17.01 -3.16 -7.11
N MET A 180 16.03 -2.25 -6.94
CA MET A 180 14.76 -2.34 -7.64
C MET A 180 14.93 -2.17 -9.15
N GLU A 181 15.70 -1.18 -9.58
CA GLU A 181 16.02 -0.96 -11.00
C GLU A 181 16.73 -2.18 -11.64
N GLU A 182 17.68 -2.79 -10.92
CA GLU A 182 18.38 -3.99 -11.39
C GLU A 182 17.44 -5.19 -11.57
N ARG A 183 16.50 -5.38 -10.64
CA ARG A 183 15.53 -6.49 -10.67
C ARG A 183 14.44 -6.32 -11.72
N LEU A 184 14.12 -5.09 -12.11
CA LEU A 184 13.13 -4.80 -13.15
C LEU A 184 13.69 -5.15 -14.54
N VAL A 185 12.82 -5.67 -15.38
CA VAL A 185 13.11 -5.97 -16.80
C VAL A 185 12.35 -4.98 -17.66
N GLU A 186 13.06 -4.38 -18.62
CA GLU A 186 12.46 -3.42 -19.56
C GLU A 186 11.25 -4.01 -20.27
N GLY A 187 10.17 -3.23 -20.34
CA GLY A 187 8.93 -3.63 -21.01
C GLY A 187 8.08 -4.67 -20.26
N ARG A 188 8.51 -5.12 -19.05
CA ARG A 188 7.78 -6.13 -18.27
C ARG A 188 7.17 -5.55 -16.99
N PHE A 189 6.26 -6.29 -16.38
CA PHE A 189 5.83 -6.10 -14.99
C PHE A 189 6.87 -6.68 -14.03
N ALA A 190 6.75 -6.35 -12.75
CA ALA A 190 7.72 -6.77 -11.73
C ALA A 190 7.82 -8.30 -11.58
N VAL A 191 6.72 -9.01 -11.85
CA VAL A 191 6.65 -10.47 -11.79
C VAL A 191 5.85 -11.01 -12.96
N GLY A 192 6.41 -11.99 -13.66
CA GLY A 192 5.75 -12.66 -14.79
C GLY A 192 5.44 -11.73 -15.96
N GLU A 193 4.40 -12.09 -16.71
CA GLU A 193 3.98 -11.34 -17.90
C GLU A 193 2.81 -10.38 -17.62
N GLY A 194 2.13 -10.56 -16.49
CA GLY A 194 0.93 -9.81 -16.12
C GLY A 194 1.15 -8.83 -14.99
N LEU A 195 0.23 -7.86 -14.87
CA LEU A 195 0.16 -6.94 -13.76
C LEU A 195 -0.08 -7.69 -12.44
N THR A 196 0.65 -7.31 -11.40
CA THR A 196 0.49 -7.82 -10.05
C THR A 196 0.37 -6.69 -9.04
N VAL A 197 -0.02 -7.00 -7.79
CA VAL A 197 -0.08 -6.01 -6.71
C VAL A 197 1.30 -5.47 -6.32
N ALA A 198 2.39 -6.16 -6.67
CA ALA A 198 3.75 -5.66 -6.49
C ALA A 198 4.00 -4.40 -7.33
N ASP A 199 3.45 -4.34 -8.54
CA ASP A 199 3.61 -3.19 -9.44
C ASP A 199 2.98 -1.92 -8.87
N PHE A 200 1.77 -2.04 -8.28
CA PHE A 200 1.13 -0.90 -7.61
C PHE A 200 1.96 -0.40 -6.41
N ASN A 201 2.54 -1.32 -5.64
CA ASN A 201 3.37 -0.92 -4.52
C ASN A 201 4.69 -0.27 -4.97
N LEU A 202 5.32 -0.78 -6.04
CA LEU A 202 6.47 -0.14 -6.70
C LEU A 202 6.13 1.27 -7.20
N TYR A 203 4.95 1.48 -7.77
CA TYR A 203 4.52 2.79 -8.24
C TYR A 203 4.41 3.82 -7.11
N VAL A 204 3.97 3.42 -5.92
CA VAL A 204 3.97 4.30 -4.74
C VAL A 204 5.38 4.80 -4.43
N PHE A 205 6.37 3.90 -4.38
CA PHE A 205 7.76 4.28 -4.11
C PHE A 205 8.39 5.09 -5.24
N TYR A 206 7.99 4.86 -6.49
CA TYR A 206 8.38 5.73 -7.61
C TYR A 206 7.91 7.17 -7.37
N ARG A 207 6.65 7.35 -6.99
CA ARG A 207 6.09 8.67 -6.63
C ARG A 207 6.84 9.31 -5.47
N TRP A 208 7.17 8.54 -4.44
CA TRP A 208 7.92 9.03 -3.30
C TRP A 208 9.35 9.44 -3.68
N GLY A 209 10.00 8.71 -4.58
CA GLY A 209 11.30 9.09 -5.14
C GLY A 209 11.26 10.45 -5.84
N LYS A 210 10.25 10.67 -6.68
CA LYS A 210 10.02 12.00 -7.31
C LYS A 210 9.79 13.08 -6.25
N GLY A 211 9.02 12.78 -5.19
CA GLY A 211 8.79 13.68 -4.06
C GLY A 211 10.07 14.05 -3.28
N LEU A 212 11.06 13.16 -3.25
CA LEU A 212 12.38 13.42 -2.68
C LEU A 212 13.33 14.17 -3.63
N GLY A 213 12.88 14.57 -4.82
CA GLY A 213 13.68 15.25 -5.83
C GLY A 213 14.64 14.33 -6.59
N ILE A 214 14.46 13.01 -6.52
CA ILE A 214 15.26 12.07 -7.31
C ILE A 214 14.82 12.18 -8.77
N LYS A 215 15.78 12.28 -9.68
CA LYS A 215 15.56 12.28 -11.12
C LYS A 215 15.32 10.84 -11.59
N MET A 216 14.10 10.33 -11.35
CA MET A 216 13.75 8.93 -11.56
C MET A 216 13.94 8.50 -13.01
N ASP A 217 13.66 9.37 -13.95
CA ASP A 217 13.81 9.15 -15.39
C ASP A 217 15.27 8.99 -15.85
N GLU A 218 16.21 9.69 -15.20
CA GLU A 218 17.64 9.56 -15.48
C GLU A 218 18.26 8.36 -14.75
N ALA A 219 17.92 8.18 -13.47
CA ALA A 219 18.56 7.19 -12.60
C ALA A 219 17.94 5.78 -12.72
N TYR A 220 16.64 5.69 -13.00
CA TYR A 220 15.86 4.45 -12.95
C TYR A 220 14.93 4.33 -14.19
N PRO A 221 15.50 4.15 -15.40
CA PRO A 221 14.73 4.18 -16.65
C PRO A 221 13.73 3.03 -16.79
N LYS A 222 14.07 1.79 -16.36
CA LYS A 222 13.15 0.64 -16.42
C LYS A 222 11.96 0.83 -15.48
N TRP A 223 12.24 1.37 -14.30
CA TRP A 223 11.17 1.68 -13.34
C TRP A 223 10.29 2.84 -13.81
N THR A 224 10.89 3.83 -14.47
CA THR A 224 10.14 4.93 -15.11
C THR A 224 9.21 4.43 -16.21
N GLU A 225 9.65 3.46 -17.02
CA GLU A 225 8.79 2.84 -18.03
C GLU A 225 7.62 2.08 -17.39
N LEU A 226 7.89 1.31 -16.34
CA LEU A 226 6.84 0.64 -15.56
C LEU A 226 5.85 1.66 -14.99
N ALA A 227 6.31 2.77 -14.41
CA ALA A 227 5.47 3.82 -13.86
C ALA A 227 4.57 4.46 -14.94
N LYS A 228 5.09 4.73 -16.15
CA LYS A 228 4.30 5.22 -17.29
C LYS A 228 3.19 4.24 -17.69
N ARG A 229 3.51 2.96 -17.76
CA ARG A 229 2.52 1.91 -18.07
C ARG A 229 1.43 1.82 -17.03
N LEU A 230 1.78 2.00 -15.74
CA LEU A 230 0.82 2.00 -14.65
C LEU A 230 -0.06 3.25 -14.69
N GLU A 231 0.48 4.44 -14.90
CA GLU A 231 -0.31 5.67 -15.03
C GLU A 231 -1.26 5.68 -16.24
N ALA A 232 -0.98 4.90 -17.27
CA ALA A 232 -1.90 4.75 -18.39
C ALA A 232 -3.17 3.96 -18.01
N ARG A 233 -3.16 3.18 -16.91
CA ARG A 233 -4.29 2.32 -16.50
C ARG A 233 -5.43 3.14 -15.89
N PRO A 234 -6.68 2.82 -16.20
CA PRO A 234 -7.85 3.49 -15.61
C PRO A 234 -7.88 3.41 -14.07
N SER A 235 -7.53 2.26 -13.49
CA SER A 235 -7.50 2.03 -12.05
C SER A 235 -6.54 2.98 -11.32
N VAL A 236 -5.34 3.18 -11.89
CA VAL A 236 -4.31 4.07 -11.35
C VAL A 236 -4.76 5.52 -11.48
N LYS A 237 -5.25 5.92 -12.67
CA LYS A 237 -5.79 7.28 -12.90
C LYS A 237 -6.90 7.62 -11.91
N THR A 238 -7.83 6.69 -11.71
CA THR A 238 -8.95 6.88 -10.78
C THR A 238 -8.46 7.07 -9.35
N ALA A 239 -7.60 6.19 -8.85
CA ALA A 239 -7.08 6.28 -7.49
C ALA A 239 -6.26 7.57 -7.27
N VAL A 240 -5.37 7.91 -8.21
CA VAL A 240 -4.56 9.14 -8.19
C VAL A 240 -5.45 10.39 -8.18
N TRP A 241 -6.48 10.42 -9.01
CA TRP A 241 -7.43 11.55 -9.06
C TRP A 241 -8.25 11.67 -7.77
N LEU A 242 -8.78 10.55 -7.23
CA LEU A 242 -9.57 10.53 -6.00
C LEU A 242 -8.75 10.96 -4.77
N GLU A 243 -7.44 10.78 -4.81
CA GLU A 243 -6.52 11.24 -3.76
C GLU A 243 -5.99 12.66 -4.01
N GLY A 244 -6.47 13.35 -5.04
CA GLY A 244 -6.05 14.72 -5.37
C GLY A 244 -4.59 14.83 -5.82
N LEU A 245 -4.02 13.75 -6.34
CA LEU A 245 -2.62 13.67 -6.74
C LEU A 245 -2.47 13.96 -8.24
N GLY A 246 -1.34 14.58 -8.63
CA GLY A 246 -0.96 14.78 -10.03
C GLY A 246 -0.24 13.56 -10.61
N SER A 247 -0.05 13.54 -11.96
CA SER A 247 0.87 12.63 -12.65
C SER A 247 2.31 12.88 -12.19
N VAL A 248 3.16 11.83 -12.23
CA VAL A 248 4.59 11.91 -11.88
C VAL A 248 5.51 11.40 -12.99
N VAL A 249 4.94 11.03 -14.16
CA VAL A 249 5.69 10.58 -15.35
C VAL A 249 5.51 11.49 -16.52
#